data_0c684dc65344c5232ee914cbcffe6e05
#
_entry.id   0c684dc65344c5232ee914cbcffe6e05
#
_cell.length_a   1.000
_cell.length_b   1.000
_cell.length_c   1.000
_cell.angle_alpha   90.00
_cell.angle_beta   90.00
_cell.angle_gamma   90.00
#
_symmetry.space_group_name_H-M   'P 1'
#
loop_
_entity.id
_entity.type
_entity.pdbx_description
1 polymer ?
#
loop_
_entity_poly.entity_id
_entity_poly.type
_entity_poly.pdbx_seq_one_letter_code
_entity_poly.pdbx_strand_id
1 'polypeptide(L)'
;KPMVSQTCDITQAMLKDNKMGWAHVDVILTVGGASRMPMVRNALKQLGGRTLNTSLSPDQSIAHGATYYAGMLLTNSKFARSILNDDASSRLSQIRQKSVNARGLGIMVREVETSHRVPHYLIKPNTSLPTEVTETFGTVMPNQRRVHLQIVESGLDPKQPPVKLGACIIDDLPAKLPEGSEIAVTIRYDEQSLVHVDAKDVTSGKRASTKIVRHENLKPQLESPNGDEADVT
;
A
#
# COMPACT_ATOMS: atom_id res chain seq x y z
N LYS A 1 10.45 6.42 -25.83
CA LYS A 1 9.81 7.77 -25.71
C LYS A 1 8.53 7.79 -24.83
N PRO A 2 7.53 6.93 -25.01
CA PRO A 2 6.27 7.05 -24.25
C PRO A 2 6.46 6.93 -22.73
N MET A 3 7.31 6.03 -22.25
CA MET A 3 7.57 5.85 -20.82
C MET A 3 8.20 7.09 -20.16
N VAL A 4 9.16 7.75 -20.84
CA VAL A 4 9.78 8.96 -20.32
C VAL A 4 8.77 10.11 -20.28
N SER A 5 7.94 10.26 -21.31
CA SER A 5 6.85 11.25 -21.32
C SER A 5 5.89 11.01 -20.15
N GLN A 6 5.44 9.77 -19.98
CA GLN A 6 4.57 9.39 -18.87
C GLN A 6 5.18 9.70 -17.49
N THR A 7 6.49 9.46 -17.31
CA THR A 7 7.18 9.84 -16.06
C THR A 7 7.14 11.34 -15.84
N CYS A 8 7.35 12.14 -16.88
CA CYS A 8 7.26 13.61 -16.79
C CYS A 8 5.85 14.08 -16.43
N ASP A 9 4.82 13.49 -17.06
CA ASP A 9 3.42 13.81 -16.82
C ASP A 9 3.01 13.49 -15.37
N ILE A 10 3.41 12.31 -14.85
CA ILE A 10 3.18 11.91 -13.46
C ILE A 10 3.88 12.88 -12.50
N THR A 11 5.11 13.28 -12.79
CA THR A 11 5.86 14.23 -11.94
C THR A 11 5.17 15.57 -11.88
N GLN A 12 4.69 16.09 -13.01
CA GLN A 12 3.94 17.36 -13.06
C GLN A 12 2.61 17.26 -12.32
N ALA A 13 1.87 16.17 -12.51
CA ALA A 13 0.61 15.93 -11.83
C ALA A 13 0.81 15.89 -10.31
N MET A 14 1.83 15.16 -9.84
CA MET A 14 2.17 15.08 -8.42
C MET A 14 2.46 16.46 -7.80
N LEU A 15 3.23 17.30 -8.47
CA LEU A 15 3.50 18.67 -7.99
C LEU A 15 2.20 19.48 -7.92
N LYS A 16 1.40 19.44 -8.99
CA LYS A 16 0.11 20.15 -9.07
C LYS A 16 -0.86 19.73 -7.98
N ASP A 17 -1.00 18.43 -7.75
CA ASP A 17 -1.92 17.87 -6.73
C ASP A 17 -1.52 18.32 -5.32
N ASN A 18 -0.23 18.51 -5.09
CA ASN A 18 0.29 19.06 -3.84
C ASN A 18 0.37 20.60 -3.82
N LYS A 19 -0.21 21.28 -4.82
CA LYS A 19 -0.16 22.76 -4.97
C LYS A 19 1.26 23.31 -4.99
N MET A 20 2.20 22.52 -5.51
CA MET A 20 3.61 22.87 -5.64
C MET A 20 3.96 23.14 -7.11
N GLY A 21 4.89 24.02 -7.31
CA GLY A 21 5.54 24.23 -8.61
C GLY A 21 7.03 23.94 -8.53
N TRP A 22 7.72 23.97 -9.64
CA TRP A 22 9.17 23.72 -9.72
C TRP A 22 10.01 24.69 -8.86
N ALA A 23 9.47 25.85 -8.52
CA ALA A 23 10.13 26.80 -7.62
C ALA A 23 10.28 26.24 -6.18
N HIS A 24 9.43 25.31 -5.78
CA HIS A 24 9.47 24.66 -4.46
C HIS A 24 10.37 23.42 -4.43
N VAL A 25 10.99 23.07 -5.58
CA VAL A 25 11.90 21.92 -5.68
C VAL A 25 13.34 22.42 -5.63
N ASP A 26 14.05 22.10 -4.57
CA ASP A 26 15.46 22.51 -4.43
C ASP A 26 16.39 21.62 -5.28
N VAL A 27 16.13 20.31 -5.29
CA VAL A 27 16.99 19.34 -5.97
C VAL A 27 16.18 18.16 -6.51
N ILE A 28 16.61 17.63 -7.64
CA ILE A 28 16.08 16.38 -8.21
C ILE A 28 17.11 15.27 -7.98
N LEU A 29 16.73 14.27 -7.19
CA LEU A 29 17.53 13.07 -7.00
C LEU A 29 17.13 12.00 -8.00
N THR A 30 18.11 11.46 -8.72
CA THR A 30 17.87 10.36 -9.66
C THR A 30 18.47 9.07 -9.12
N VAL A 31 17.65 8.02 -9.04
CA VAL A 31 18.00 6.73 -8.45
C VAL A 31 17.71 5.59 -9.44
N GLY A 32 18.51 4.54 -9.39
CA GLY A 32 18.42 3.38 -10.28
C GLY A 32 19.15 3.56 -11.61
N GLY A 33 19.64 2.46 -12.18
CA GLY A 33 20.47 2.45 -13.38
C GLY A 33 19.83 3.12 -14.61
N ALA A 34 18.52 2.98 -14.78
CA ALA A 34 17.79 3.62 -15.88
C ALA A 34 17.86 5.16 -15.84
N SER A 35 18.06 5.76 -14.68
CA SER A 35 18.21 7.22 -14.56
C SER A 35 19.52 7.76 -15.16
N ARG A 36 20.46 6.89 -15.50
CA ARG A 36 21.69 7.27 -16.23
C ARG A 36 21.45 7.53 -17.71
N MET A 37 20.35 7.06 -18.26
CA MET A 37 20.05 7.28 -19.68
C MET A 37 19.93 8.77 -19.99
N PRO A 38 20.65 9.26 -21.01
CA PRO A 38 20.64 10.68 -21.37
C PRO A 38 19.24 11.22 -21.63
N MET A 39 18.36 10.42 -22.25
CA MET A 39 16.98 10.81 -22.53
C MET A 39 16.17 11.10 -21.26
N VAL A 40 16.37 10.34 -20.18
CA VAL A 40 15.70 10.56 -18.89
C VAL A 40 16.22 11.82 -18.24
N ARG A 41 17.55 11.97 -18.19
CA ARG A 41 18.20 13.14 -17.58
C ARG A 41 17.84 14.44 -18.31
N ASN A 42 17.85 14.41 -19.64
CA ASN A 42 17.49 15.58 -20.44
C ASN A 42 16.01 15.94 -20.26
N ALA A 43 15.10 14.96 -20.25
CA ALA A 43 13.69 15.20 -20.04
C ALA A 43 13.42 15.85 -18.67
N LEU A 44 14.00 15.32 -17.59
CA LEU A 44 13.84 15.86 -16.24
C LEU A 44 14.46 17.28 -16.12
N LYS A 45 15.61 17.50 -16.75
CA LYS A 45 16.24 18.82 -16.77
C LYS A 45 15.39 19.84 -17.53
N GLN A 46 14.83 19.46 -18.68
CA GLN A 46 13.95 20.35 -19.46
C GLN A 46 12.63 20.63 -18.73
N LEU A 47 12.09 19.61 -18.03
CA LEU A 47 10.83 19.72 -17.31
C LEU A 47 10.90 20.71 -16.15
N GLY A 48 11.93 20.62 -15.32
CA GLY A 48 12.02 21.35 -14.06
C GLY A 48 12.98 22.54 -14.10
N GLY A 49 13.83 22.67 -15.11
CA GLY A 49 14.90 23.66 -15.15
C GLY A 49 15.91 23.56 -14.00
N ARG A 50 15.83 22.50 -13.19
CA ARG A 50 16.65 22.30 -12.00
C ARG A 50 17.84 21.40 -12.27
N THR A 51 18.90 21.59 -11.50
CA THR A 51 20.08 20.73 -11.56
C THR A 51 19.78 19.35 -10.98
N LEU A 52 20.13 18.31 -11.72
CA LEU A 52 20.07 16.95 -11.21
C LEU A 52 21.23 16.73 -10.24
N ASN A 53 20.94 16.17 -9.08
CA ASN A 53 21.97 15.79 -8.14
C ASN A 53 22.72 14.55 -8.67
N THR A 54 24.03 14.69 -8.79
CA THR A 54 24.95 13.64 -9.26
C THR A 54 25.92 13.17 -8.19
N SER A 55 25.78 13.64 -6.95
CA SER A 55 26.66 13.28 -5.84
C SER A 55 26.48 11.84 -5.38
N LEU A 56 25.28 11.28 -5.60
CA LEU A 56 24.98 9.89 -5.31
C LEU A 56 25.11 9.03 -6.57
N SER A 57 25.70 7.84 -6.43
CA SER A 57 25.67 6.83 -7.47
C SER A 57 24.25 6.29 -7.61
N PRO A 58 23.57 6.44 -8.74
CA PRO A 58 22.20 5.96 -8.92
C PRO A 58 22.04 4.46 -8.69
N ASP A 59 23.08 3.67 -8.97
CA ASP A 59 23.06 2.20 -8.84
C ASP A 59 23.24 1.75 -7.39
N GLN A 60 24.08 2.46 -6.64
CA GLN A 60 24.44 2.11 -5.26
C GLN A 60 23.53 2.72 -4.21
N SER A 61 22.83 3.80 -4.55
CA SER A 61 21.99 4.55 -3.60
C SER A 61 20.91 3.70 -2.96
N ILE A 62 20.33 2.74 -3.70
CA ILE A 62 19.31 1.82 -3.16
C ILE A 62 19.94 0.86 -2.13
N ALA A 63 21.11 0.29 -2.44
CA ALA A 63 21.81 -0.60 -1.51
C ALA A 63 22.26 0.13 -0.24
N HIS A 64 22.81 1.35 -0.38
CA HIS A 64 23.15 2.20 0.76
C HIS A 64 21.91 2.56 1.60
N GLY A 65 20.81 2.93 0.94
CA GLY A 65 19.54 3.22 1.61
C GLY A 65 19.02 2.00 2.39
N ALA A 66 19.06 0.82 1.81
CA ALA A 66 18.68 -0.43 2.48
C ALA A 66 19.58 -0.71 3.70
N THR A 67 20.87 -0.45 3.59
CA THR A 67 21.82 -0.61 4.71
C THR A 67 21.51 0.36 5.85
N TYR A 68 21.24 1.64 5.55
CA TYR A 68 20.83 2.61 6.56
C TYR A 68 19.50 2.24 7.21
N TYR A 69 18.53 1.79 6.42
CA TYR A 69 17.25 1.35 6.93
C TYR A 69 17.37 0.14 7.86
N ALA A 70 18.16 -0.86 7.45
CA ALA A 70 18.46 -2.00 8.32
C ALA A 70 19.12 -1.57 9.63
N GLY A 71 20.08 -0.64 9.57
CA GLY A 71 20.70 -0.05 10.75
C GLY A 71 19.71 0.65 11.67
N MET A 72 18.76 1.41 11.11
CA MET A 72 17.68 2.06 11.89
C MET A 72 16.77 1.05 12.60
N LEU A 73 16.39 -0.04 11.93
CA LEU A 73 15.60 -1.11 12.54
C LEU A 73 16.36 -1.82 13.65
N LEU A 74 17.65 -1.98 13.49
CA LEU A 74 18.53 -2.63 14.44
C LEU A 74 18.84 -1.75 15.67
N THR A 75 18.87 -0.44 15.58
CA THR A 75 19.25 0.46 16.70
C THR A 75 18.37 0.26 17.94
N ASN A 76 17.16 -0.26 17.81
CA ASN A 76 16.27 -0.55 18.93
C ASN A 76 16.47 -1.96 19.54
N SER A 77 17.35 -2.79 18.98
CA SER A 77 17.59 -4.16 19.46
C SER A 77 18.91 -4.25 20.26
N LYS A 78 18.96 -5.18 21.25
CA LYS A 78 20.20 -5.47 21.98
C LYS A 78 21.33 -5.93 21.05
N PHE A 79 20.97 -6.56 19.93
CA PHE A 79 21.92 -7.05 18.93
C PHE A 79 22.58 -5.90 18.14
N ALA A 80 21.87 -4.81 17.91
CA ALA A 80 22.43 -3.65 17.21
C ALA A 80 23.59 -3.00 17.96
N ARG A 81 23.50 -2.96 19.29
CA ARG A 81 24.57 -2.40 20.15
C ARG A 81 25.86 -3.20 20.10
N SER A 82 25.84 -4.44 19.62
CA SER A 82 27.03 -5.26 19.45
C SER A 82 27.71 -5.10 18.08
N ILE A 83 26.98 -4.54 17.08
CA ILE A 83 27.48 -4.43 15.70
C ILE A 83 27.76 -2.97 15.31
N LEU A 84 26.92 -2.02 15.79
CA LEU A 84 27.07 -0.61 15.47
C LEU A 84 27.94 0.07 16.53
N ASN A 85 28.89 0.89 16.09
CA ASN A 85 29.58 1.77 17.02
C ASN A 85 28.62 2.88 17.53
N ASP A 86 28.95 3.52 18.63
CA ASP A 86 28.08 4.51 19.29
C ASP A 86 27.79 5.72 18.39
N ASP A 87 28.72 6.14 17.55
CA ASP A 87 28.54 7.25 16.61
C ASP A 87 27.54 6.89 15.51
N ALA A 88 27.66 5.73 14.90
CA ALA A 88 26.69 5.24 13.90
C ALA A 88 25.29 5.04 14.51
N SER A 89 25.22 4.46 15.71
CA SER A 89 23.98 4.27 16.43
C SER A 89 23.31 5.61 16.74
N SER A 90 24.05 6.60 17.21
CA SER A 90 23.57 7.95 17.50
C SER A 90 23.03 8.64 16.26
N ARG A 91 23.76 8.60 15.13
CA ARG A 91 23.30 9.21 13.86
C ARG A 91 22.06 8.54 13.32
N LEU A 92 21.99 7.21 13.34
CA LEU A 92 20.82 6.46 12.83
C LEU A 92 19.58 6.67 13.70
N SER A 93 19.72 6.83 15.00
CA SER A 93 18.61 7.10 15.93
C SER A 93 17.92 8.45 15.70
N GLN A 94 18.61 9.41 15.06
CA GLN A 94 18.05 10.72 14.71
C GLN A 94 17.20 10.68 13.43
N ILE A 95 17.37 9.65 12.59
CA ILE A 95 16.62 9.50 11.35
C ILE A 95 15.28 8.84 11.67
N ARG A 96 14.18 9.54 11.44
CA ARG A 96 12.83 8.99 11.57
C ARG A 96 12.23 8.83 10.19
N GLN A 97 12.01 7.58 9.80
CA GLN A 97 11.26 7.26 8.60
C GLN A 97 9.81 6.93 9.00
N LYS A 98 8.87 7.55 8.32
CA LYS A 98 7.45 7.26 8.49
C LYS A 98 6.90 6.81 7.14
N SER A 99 6.54 5.54 7.06
CA SER A 99 5.90 4.98 5.87
C SER A 99 4.44 5.42 5.78
N VAL A 100 3.92 5.49 4.58
CA VAL A 100 2.49 5.73 4.31
C VAL A 100 2.00 4.70 3.29
N ASN A 101 0.71 4.37 3.34
CA ASN A 101 0.11 3.57 2.28
C ASN A 101 -0.13 4.43 1.03
N ALA A 102 0.20 3.90 -0.14
CA ALA A 102 0.00 4.62 -1.40
C ALA A 102 -1.47 4.62 -1.88
N ARG A 103 -2.25 3.64 -1.47
CA ARG A 103 -3.60 3.39 -1.97
C ARG A 103 -4.58 3.18 -0.83
N GLY A 104 -5.85 3.58 -1.03
CA GLY A 104 -6.91 3.28 -0.08
C GLY A 104 -7.14 1.77 0.05
N LEU A 105 -7.37 1.29 1.27
CA LEU A 105 -7.61 -0.10 1.58
C LEU A 105 -8.96 -0.24 2.27
N GLY A 106 -9.78 -1.19 1.82
CA GLY A 106 -11.12 -1.35 2.32
C GLY A 106 -11.78 -2.65 1.89
N ILE A 107 -13.08 -2.67 1.94
CA ILE A 107 -13.91 -3.81 1.57
C ILE A 107 -14.98 -3.43 0.55
N MET A 108 -15.48 -4.43 -0.20
CA MET A 108 -16.69 -4.24 -1.00
C MET A 108 -17.92 -4.36 -0.11
N VAL A 109 -18.71 -3.29 -0.05
CA VAL A 109 -20.00 -3.26 0.66
C VAL A 109 -21.15 -3.23 -0.32
N ARG A 110 -22.33 -3.66 0.11
CA ARG A 110 -23.56 -3.52 -0.65
C ARG A 110 -24.22 -2.20 -0.26
N GLU A 111 -24.42 -1.34 -1.23
CA GLU A 111 -25.19 -0.10 -1.03
C GLU A 111 -26.68 -0.41 -0.89
N VAL A 112 -27.31 0.15 0.13
CA VAL A 112 -28.70 -0.18 0.49
C VAL A 112 -29.68 0.25 -0.61
N GLU A 113 -29.47 1.43 -1.20
CA GLU A 113 -30.39 2.01 -2.18
C GLU A 113 -30.30 1.32 -3.55
N THR A 114 -29.12 1.05 -4.05
CA THR A 114 -28.90 0.54 -5.41
C THR A 114 -28.69 -0.96 -5.46
N SER A 115 -28.47 -1.60 -4.31
CA SER A 115 -28.04 -2.98 -4.19
C SER A 115 -26.71 -3.33 -4.90
N HIS A 116 -26.02 -2.34 -5.46
CA HIS A 116 -24.72 -2.52 -6.08
C HIS A 116 -23.63 -2.71 -5.04
N ARG A 117 -22.54 -3.38 -5.47
CA ARG A 117 -21.34 -3.48 -4.66
C ARG A 117 -20.43 -2.29 -4.96
N VAL A 118 -20.11 -1.52 -3.93
CA VAL A 118 -19.21 -0.37 -4.01
C VAL A 118 -18.04 -0.53 -3.04
N PRO A 119 -16.86 0.01 -3.37
CA PRO A 119 -15.73 -0.03 -2.46
C PRO A 119 -15.91 0.97 -1.31
N HIS A 120 -15.71 0.52 -0.09
CA HIS A 120 -15.66 1.36 1.10
C HIS A 120 -14.25 1.27 1.70
N TYR A 121 -13.53 2.40 1.70
CA TYR A 121 -12.13 2.45 2.11
C TYR A 121 -12.01 2.89 3.58
N LEU A 122 -11.68 1.94 4.46
CA LEU A 122 -11.44 2.17 5.89
C LEU A 122 -10.11 2.93 6.10
N ILE A 123 -9.08 2.56 5.35
CA ILE A 123 -7.78 3.24 5.39
C ILE A 123 -7.64 4.04 4.09
N LYS A 124 -7.56 5.37 4.22
CA LYS A 124 -7.43 6.27 3.06
C LYS A 124 -5.99 6.28 2.52
N PRO A 125 -5.78 6.65 1.24
CA PRO A 125 -4.43 6.88 0.71
C PRO A 125 -3.65 7.88 1.56
N ASN A 126 -2.33 7.74 1.60
CA ASN A 126 -1.40 8.58 2.37
C ASN A 126 -1.61 8.54 3.89
N THR A 127 -2.29 7.51 4.42
CA THR A 127 -2.36 7.28 5.87
C THR A 127 -1.01 6.76 6.36
N SER A 128 -0.53 7.30 7.48
CA SER A 128 0.73 6.88 8.09
C SER A 128 0.65 5.45 8.64
N LEU A 129 1.72 4.68 8.46
CA LEU A 129 1.84 3.32 8.96
C LEU A 129 2.71 3.27 10.24
N PRO A 130 2.48 2.34 11.16
CA PRO A 130 1.35 1.39 11.15
C PRO A 130 0.02 2.07 11.43
N THR A 131 -1.07 1.47 10.97
CA THR A 131 -2.43 1.96 11.24
C THR A 131 -3.41 0.80 11.42
N GLU A 132 -4.41 1.02 12.25
CA GLU A 132 -5.50 0.07 12.48
C GLU A 132 -6.82 0.83 12.53
N VAL A 133 -7.80 0.36 11.78
CA VAL A 133 -9.14 0.94 11.73
C VAL A 133 -10.16 -0.18 11.88
N THR A 134 -11.15 0.06 12.73
CA THR A 134 -12.29 -0.84 12.93
C THR A 134 -13.56 -0.10 12.59
N GLU A 135 -14.38 -0.70 11.72
CA GLU A 135 -15.73 -0.23 11.41
C GLU A 135 -16.74 -1.37 11.49
N THR A 136 -17.98 -1.04 11.78
CA THR A 136 -19.07 -1.99 11.91
C THR A 136 -19.96 -1.96 10.69
N PHE A 137 -20.29 -3.13 10.14
CA PHE A 137 -21.13 -3.32 8.97
C PHE A 137 -22.30 -4.25 9.32
N GLY A 138 -23.45 -4.03 8.67
CA GLY A 138 -24.63 -4.90 8.84
C GLY A 138 -24.62 -6.10 7.90
N THR A 139 -25.22 -7.22 8.33
CA THR A 139 -25.57 -8.32 7.42
C THR A 139 -26.61 -7.86 6.41
N VAL A 140 -26.57 -8.40 5.19
CA VAL A 140 -27.39 -7.92 4.05
C VAL A 140 -28.73 -8.67 3.92
N MET A 141 -28.96 -9.72 4.72
CA MET A 141 -30.19 -10.49 4.69
C MET A 141 -30.46 -11.14 6.05
N PRO A 142 -31.72 -11.41 6.39
CA PRO A 142 -32.05 -12.16 7.61
C PRO A 142 -31.53 -13.61 7.51
N ASN A 143 -31.18 -14.18 8.66
CA ASN A 143 -30.66 -15.54 8.77
C ASN A 143 -29.39 -15.80 7.94
N GLN A 144 -28.57 -14.78 7.73
CA GLN A 144 -27.30 -14.92 7.01
C GLN A 144 -26.33 -15.79 7.79
N ARG A 145 -25.89 -16.91 7.20
CA ARG A 145 -25.02 -17.91 7.85
C ARG A 145 -23.55 -17.71 7.55
N ARG A 146 -23.24 -16.90 6.53
CA ARG A 146 -21.87 -16.63 6.06
C ARG A 146 -21.72 -15.16 5.71
N VAL A 147 -20.61 -14.57 6.10
CA VAL A 147 -20.18 -13.23 5.66
C VAL A 147 -18.90 -13.37 4.86
N HIS A 148 -18.91 -12.89 3.63
CA HIS A 148 -17.79 -12.88 2.72
C HIS A 148 -17.35 -11.43 2.48
N LEU A 149 -16.27 -11.02 3.14
CA LEU A 149 -15.66 -9.71 3.00
C LEU A 149 -14.60 -9.75 1.91
N GLN A 150 -14.89 -9.14 0.78
CA GLN A 150 -13.93 -8.98 -0.29
C GLN A 150 -13.05 -7.75 -0.01
N ILE A 151 -11.76 -7.98 0.23
CA ILE A 151 -10.79 -6.93 0.52
C ILE A 151 -10.31 -6.32 -0.81
N VAL A 152 -10.34 -5.00 -0.88
CA VAL A 152 -9.99 -4.24 -2.08
C VAL A 152 -9.06 -3.08 -1.79
N GLU A 153 -8.26 -2.76 -2.78
CA GLU A 153 -7.39 -1.59 -2.81
C GLU A 153 -7.85 -0.61 -3.89
N SER A 154 -7.74 0.68 -3.64
CA SER A 154 -8.07 1.69 -4.65
C SER A 154 -7.10 1.65 -5.83
N GLY A 155 -7.54 2.06 -7.01
CA GLY A 155 -6.65 2.35 -8.12
C GLY A 155 -5.68 3.50 -7.79
N LEU A 156 -4.67 3.68 -8.64
CA LEU A 156 -3.78 4.86 -8.58
C LEU A 156 -4.50 6.13 -9.01
N ASP A 157 -5.45 6.00 -9.92
CA ASP A 157 -6.37 7.04 -10.37
C ASP A 157 -7.76 6.75 -9.77
N PRO A 158 -8.48 7.75 -9.24
CA PRO A 158 -9.87 7.59 -8.75
C PRO A 158 -10.83 6.98 -9.77
N LYS A 159 -10.52 7.08 -11.08
CA LYS A 159 -11.32 6.50 -12.17
C LYS A 159 -11.04 5.02 -12.41
N GLN A 160 -9.95 4.49 -11.86
CA GLN A 160 -9.63 3.07 -12.02
C GLN A 160 -10.48 2.22 -11.07
N PRO A 161 -10.92 1.04 -11.53
CA PRO A 161 -11.65 0.14 -10.66
C PRO A 161 -10.78 -0.34 -9.48
N PRO A 162 -11.41 -0.68 -8.34
CA PRO A 162 -10.68 -1.23 -7.21
C PRO A 162 -10.07 -2.59 -7.57
N VAL A 163 -8.88 -2.84 -7.02
CA VAL A 163 -8.16 -4.11 -7.20
C VAL A 163 -8.51 -5.04 -6.04
N LYS A 164 -8.94 -6.25 -6.34
CA LYS A 164 -9.18 -7.28 -5.33
C LYS A 164 -7.85 -7.81 -4.80
N LEU A 165 -7.69 -7.76 -3.48
CA LEU A 165 -6.51 -8.29 -2.78
C LEU A 165 -6.73 -9.68 -2.19
N GLY A 166 -7.96 -9.98 -1.76
CA GLY A 166 -8.29 -11.23 -1.10
C GLY A 166 -9.68 -11.20 -0.50
N ALA A 167 -9.95 -12.16 0.39
CA ALA A 167 -11.22 -12.25 1.10
C ALA A 167 -11.02 -12.73 2.54
N CYS A 168 -11.89 -12.26 3.45
CA CYS A 168 -12.07 -12.79 4.79
C CYS A 168 -13.48 -13.36 4.90
N ILE A 169 -13.61 -14.59 5.37
CA ILE A 169 -14.89 -15.29 5.41
C ILE A 169 -15.19 -15.69 6.85
N ILE A 170 -16.35 -15.29 7.37
CA ILE A 170 -16.90 -15.80 8.61
C ILE A 170 -17.98 -16.82 8.26
N ASP A 171 -17.78 -18.06 8.66
CA ASP A 171 -18.73 -19.14 8.47
C ASP A 171 -19.52 -19.43 9.74
N ASP A 172 -20.65 -20.15 9.57
CA ASP A 172 -21.50 -20.66 10.66
C ASP A 172 -21.97 -19.58 11.64
N LEU A 173 -22.38 -18.43 11.14
CA LEU A 173 -23.06 -17.44 11.97
C LEU A 173 -24.30 -18.06 12.64
N PRO A 174 -24.75 -17.53 13.80
CA PRO A 174 -25.94 -18.02 14.47
C PRO A 174 -27.17 -18.03 13.56
N ALA A 175 -28.05 -19.00 13.78
CA ALA A 175 -29.34 -19.03 13.10
C ALA A 175 -30.23 -17.89 13.60
N LYS A 176 -31.12 -17.43 12.73
CA LYS A 176 -32.12 -16.38 13.03
C LYS A 176 -31.52 -14.99 13.35
N LEU A 177 -30.28 -14.71 12.90
CA LEU A 177 -29.77 -13.34 12.94
C LEU A 177 -30.66 -12.43 12.10
N PRO A 178 -31.10 -11.28 12.63
CA PRO A 178 -31.85 -10.29 11.84
C PRO A 178 -30.94 -9.70 10.76
N GLU A 179 -31.53 -9.13 9.73
CA GLU A 179 -30.84 -8.26 8.78
C GLU A 179 -30.24 -7.07 9.53
N GLY A 180 -29.06 -6.61 9.12
CA GLY A 180 -28.36 -5.53 9.80
C GLY A 180 -27.57 -5.97 11.04
N SER A 181 -27.48 -7.30 11.34
CA SER A 181 -26.65 -7.78 12.46
C SER A 181 -25.20 -7.33 12.30
N GLU A 182 -24.62 -6.82 13.39
CA GLU A 182 -23.33 -6.13 13.38
C GLU A 182 -22.14 -7.07 13.19
N ILE A 183 -21.34 -6.78 12.20
CA ILE A 183 -20.03 -7.40 11.93
C ILE A 183 -18.94 -6.32 12.06
N ALA A 184 -18.14 -6.41 13.10
CA ALA A 184 -16.98 -5.54 13.27
C ALA A 184 -15.83 -6.02 12.37
N VAL A 185 -15.35 -5.16 11.49
CA VAL A 185 -14.23 -5.42 10.58
C VAL A 185 -13.07 -4.52 10.98
N THR A 186 -11.95 -5.14 11.32
CA THR A 186 -10.70 -4.47 11.65
C THR A 186 -9.69 -4.71 10.54
N ILE A 187 -9.16 -3.63 9.96
CA ILE A 187 -8.04 -3.71 9.03
C ILE A 187 -6.83 -3.09 9.69
N ARG A 188 -5.77 -3.86 9.83
CA ARG A 188 -4.48 -3.41 10.33
C ARG A 188 -3.45 -3.48 9.21
N TYR A 189 -2.76 -2.36 8.99
CA TYR A 189 -1.66 -2.24 8.04
C TYR A 189 -0.38 -1.99 8.83
N ASP A 190 0.50 -2.97 8.86
CA ASP A 190 1.70 -2.92 9.69
C ASP A 190 2.87 -2.17 9.04
N GLU A 191 3.97 -2.02 9.77
CA GLU A 191 5.18 -1.34 9.31
C GLU A 191 5.87 -2.06 8.14
N GLN A 192 5.66 -3.37 8.00
CA GLN A 192 6.17 -4.19 6.92
C GLN A 192 5.30 -4.15 5.66
N SER A 193 4.27 -3.29 5.66
CA SER A 193 3.28 -3.21 4.59
C SER A 193 2.47 -4.49 4.38
N LEU A 194 2.27 -5.26 5.45
CA LEU A 194 1.37 -6.41 5.46
C LEU A 194 -0.02 -6.00 5.95
N VAL A 195 -1.02 -6.52 5.28
CA VAL A 195 -2.43 -6.26 5.60
C VAL A 195 -3.01 -7.44 6.37
N HIS A 196 -3.50 -7.16 7.57
CA HIS A 196 -4.23 -8.11 8.40
C HIS A 196 -5.69 -7.67 8.46
N VAL A 197 -6.60 -8.58 8.24
CA VAL A 197 -8.04 -8.32 8.30
C VAL A 197 -8.67 -9.30 9.27
N ASP A 198 -9.30 -8.74 10.30
CA ASP A 198 -10.07 -9.47 11.30
C ASP A 198 -11.53 -9.07 11.17
N ALA A 199 -12.40 -10.05 11.19
CA ALA A 199 -13.84 -9.84 11.20
C ALA A 199 -14.46 -10.58 12.38
N LYS A 200 -15.35 -9.91 13.11
CA LYS A 200 -16.02 -10.46 14.29
C LYS A 200 -17.52 -10.20 14.21
N ASP A 201 -18.30 -11.25 14.31
CA ASP A 201 -19.73 -11.11 14.62
C ASP A 201 -19.90 -10.63 16.07
N VAL A 202 -20.51 -9.48 16.24
CA VAL A 202 -20.69 -8.84 17.57
C VAL A 202 -21.64 -9.65 18.42
N THR A 203 -22.64 -10.31 17.83
CA THR A 203 -23.68 -11.06 18.53
C THR A 203 -23.15 -12.37 19.10
N SER A 204 -22.48 -13.19 18.30
CA SER A 204 -21.98 -14.51 18.72
C SER A 204 -20.53 -14.52 19.17
N GLY A 205 -19.78 -13.46 18.89
CA GLY A 205 -18.34 -13.37 19.11
C GLY A 205 -17.51 -14.21 18.13
N LYS A 206 -18.10 -14.86 17.13
CA LYS A 206 -17.38 -15.59 16.09
C LYS A 206 -16.43 -14.66 15.32
N ARG A 207 -15.24 -15.17 15.02
CA ARG A 207 -14.17 -14.42 14.36
C ARG A 207 -13.65 -15.18 13.16
N ALA A 208 -13.19 -14.42 12.17
CA ALA A 208 -12.33 -14.89 11.10
C ALA A 208 -11.20 -13.87 10.92
N SER A 209 -10.02 -14.36 10.60
CA SER A 209 -8.90 -13.48 10.28
C SER A 209 -8.21 -13.96 9.01
N THR A 210 -7.67 -13.02 8.23
CA THR A 210 -6.86 -13.32 7.07
C THR A 210 -5.68 -12.37 7.01
N LYS A 211 -4.55 -12.90 6.52
CA LYS A 211 -3.37 -12.10 6.22
C LYS A 211 -3.23 -12.03 4.70
N ILE A 212 -3.22 -10.82 4.19
CA ILE A 212 -3.06 -10.60 2.76
C ILE A 212 -1.59 -10.37 2.46
N VAL A 213 -1.03 -11.26 1.69
CA VAL A 213 0.31 -11.13 1.12
C VAL A 213 0.12 -10.79 -0.36
N ARG A 214 0.65 -9.65 -0.78
CA ARG A 214 0.56 -9.25 -2.19
C ARG A 214 1.39 -10.21 -3.03
N HIS A 215 0.77 -10.87 -3.99
CA HIS A 215 1.45 -11.79 -4.90
C HIS A 215 2.55 -11.12 -5.73
N GLU A 216 2.44 -9.84 -5.98
CA GLU A 216 3.45 -9.03 -6.68
C GLU A 216 4.80 -8.99 -5.95
N ASN A 217 4.81 -9.19 -4.64
CA ASN A 217 6.03 -9.26 -3.84
C ASN A 217 6.65 -10.67 -3.78
N LEU A 218 5.99 -11.69 -4.34
CA LEU A 218 6.39 -13.08 -4.17
C LEU A 218 6.90 -13.77 -5.43
N LYS A 219 6.74 -13.18 -6.61
CA LYS A 219 7.27 -13.76 -7.88
C LYS A 219 7.78 -12.65 -8.80
N PRO A 220 9.01 -12.73 -9.30
CA PRO A 220 9.33 -12.07 -10.55
C PRO A 220 8.39 -12.67 -11.61
N GLN A 221 7.63 -11.84 -12.30
CA GLN A 221 6.85 -12.26 -13.46
C GLN A 221 7.82 -12.74 -14.55
N LEU A 222 8.09 -14.03 -14.57
CA LEU A 222 8.45 -14.72 -15.80
C LEU A 222 7.12 -14.87 -16.55
N GLU A 223 6.86 -13.98 -17.49
CA GLU A 223 5.80 -14.12 -18.46
C GLU A 223 6.01 -15.45 -19.21
N SER A 224 5.18 -16.42 -18.95
CA SER A 224 5.01 -17.56 -19.81
C SER A 224 4.13 -17.12 -20.98
N PRO A 225 4.59 -17.26 -22.24
CA PRO A 225 3.83 -16.88 -23.41
C PRO A 225 2.90 -18.01 -23.84
N ASN A 226 1.99 -18.45 -23.01
CA ASN A 226 0.88 -19.30 -23.45
C ASN A 226 -0.24 -19.22 -22.42
N GLY A 227 -1.34 -18.62 -22.85
CA GLY A 227 -2.58 -18.66 -22.13
C GLY A 227 -3.14 -20.09 -22.07
N ASP A 228 -3.65 -20.44 -20.91
CA ASP A 228 -4.79 -21.32 -20.75
C ASP A 228 -5.52 -20.88 -19.49
N GLU A 229 -6.61 -20.17 -19.72
CA GLU A 229 -7.64 -19.92 -18.73
C GLU A 229 -8.28 -21.27 -18.38
N ALA A 230 -8.11 -21.71 -17.15
CA ALA A 230 -8.97 -22.71 -16.56
C ALA A 230 -9.94 -22.02 -15.61
N ASP A 231 -11.14 -21.80 -16.08
CA ASP A 231 -12.34 -21.50 -15.29
C ASP A 231 -12.49 -22.57 -14.20
N VAL A 232 -12.60 -22.11 -12.95
CA VAL A 232 -13.13 -22.92 -11.86
C VAL A 232 -14.35 -22.19 -11.32
N THR A 233 -15.48 -22.76 -11.68
CA THR A 233 -16.84 -22.47 -11.18
C THR A 233 -16.95 -22.46 -9.65
#